data_56e89541d5f4115018d536cbf7d82f9e
#
_entry.id   56e89541d5f4115018d536cbf7d82f9e
#
_cell.length_a   1.000
_cell.length_b   1.000
_cell.length_c   1.000
_cell.angle_alpha   90.00
_cell.angle_beta   90.00
_cell.angle_gamma   90.00
#
_symmetry.space_group_name_H-M   'P 1'
#
loop_
_entity.id
_entity.type
_entity.pdbx_description
1 polymer ?
#
loop_
_entity_poly.entity_id
_entity_poly.type
_entity_poly.pdbx_seq_one_letter_code
_entity_poly.pdbx_strand_id
1 'polypeptide(L)'
;KRLELARALATDPQILLLDETAGGLTEHEVHELLEIIRTIKGRGVTILWIEHILHALTAIVDRMILMNFGSKLLEGDPSTVLASDELKMIYLGVD
;
A
#
# COMPACT_ATOMS: atom_id res chain seq x y z
N LYS A 1 -11.97 6.49 8.49
CA LYS A 1 -10.85 6.53 7.51
C LYS A 1 -11.18 7.28 6.24
N ARG A 2 -12.44 7.22 5.80
CA ARG A 2 -12.87 8.01 4.64
C ARG A 2 -12.76 9.50 4.89
N LEU A 3 -13.06 9.95 6.11
CA LEU A 3 -12.97 11.36 6.48
C LEU A 3 -11.51 11.84 6.45
N GLU A 4 -10.60 11.02 6.96
CA GLU A 4 -9.17 11.34 6.94
C GLU A 4 -8.66 11.47 5.52
N LEU A 5 -9.07 10.55 4.65
CA LEU A 5 -8.70 10.58 3.23
C LEU A 5 -9.29 11.81 2.54
N ALA A 6 -10.55 12.13 2.83
CA ALA A 6 -11.19 13.32 2.27
C ALA A 6 -10.47 14.61 2.70
N ARG A 7 -10.04 14.68 3.96
CA ARG A 7 -9.28 15.84 4.45
C ARG A 7 -7.95 16.00 3.70
N ALA A 8 -7.24 14.89 3.49
CA ALA A 8 -5.99 14.93 2.75
C ALA A 8 -6.22 15.40 1.32
N LEU A 9 -7.27 14.91 0.67
CA LEU A 9 -7.60 15.28 -0.70
C LEU A 9 -8.05 16.73 -0.83
N ALA A 10 -8.64 17.29 0.23
CA ALA A 10 -9.10 18.68 0.21
C ALA A 10 -7.94 19.67 0.05
N THR A 11 -6.70 19.25 0.30
CA THR A 11 -5.51 20.08 0.11
C THR A 11 -5.03 20.11 -1.36
N ASP A 12 -5.71 19.37 -2.25
CA ASP A 12 -5.34 19.21 -3.66
C ASP A 12 -3.86 18.77 -3.81
N PRO A 13 -3.50 17.60 -3.26
CA PRO A 13 -2.10 17.18 -3.18
C PRO A 13 -1.57 16.64 -4.49
N GLN A 14 -0.28 16.79 -4.72
CA GLN A 14 0.44 16.08 -5.78
C GLN A 14 0.93 14.72 -5.28
N ILE A 15 1.17 14.62 -3.97
CA ILE A 15 1.62 13.39 -3.32
C ILE A 15 0.69 13.11 -2.13
N LEU A 16 0.20 11.88 -2.05
CA LEU A 16 -0.64 11.42 -0.94
C LEU A 16 0.11 10.35 -0.17
N LEU A 17 0.21 10.52 1.14
CA LEU A 17 0.86 9.56 2.02
C LEU A 17 -0.21 8.81 2.81
N LEU A 18 -0.22 7.47 2.69
CA LEU A 18 -1.16 6.59 3.38
C LEU A 18 -0.39 5.66 4.31
N ASP A 19 -0.78 5.63 5.58
CA ASP A 19 -0.12 4.81 6.59
C ASP A 19 -1.12 3.84 7.22
N GLU A 20 -1.04 2.58 6.84
CA GLU A 20 -1.86 1.48 7.36
C GLU A 20 -3.37 1.76 7.33
N THR A 21 -3.83 2.33 6.22
CA THR A 21 -5.24 2.72 6.08
C THR A 21 -6.20 1.54 5.94
N ALA A 22 -5.69 0.36 5.57
CA ALA A 22 -6.52 -0.84 5.42
C ALA A 22 -6.67 -1.63 6.73
N GLY A 23 -5.92 -1.30 7.76
CA GLY A 23 -5.97 -2.00 9.04
C GLY A 23 -7.32 -1.85 9.73
N GLY A 24 -7.86 -2.97 10.24
CA GLY A 24 -9.12 -2.99 10.95
C GLY A 24 -10.38 -2.91 10.08
N LEU A 25 -10.23 -2.88 8.76
CA LEU A 25 -11.36 -2.86 7.84
C LEU A 25 -11.81 -4.28 7.48
N THR A 26 -13.11 -4.44 7.21
CA THR A 26 -13.63 -5.68 6.64
C THR A 26 -13.17 -5.81 5.19
N GLU A 27 -13.32 -7.00 4.60
CA GLU A 27 -12.98 -7.19 3.18
C GLU A 27 -13.76 -6.25 2.27
N HIS A 28 -15.04 -6.05 2.56
CA HIS A 28 -15.87 -5.13 1.77
C HIS A 28 -15.36 -3.71 1.87
N GLU A 29 -14.99 -3.27 3.07
CA GLU A 29 -14.45 -1.94 3.29
C GLU A 29 -13.08 -1.75 2.62
N VAL A 30 -12.26 -2.81 2.59
CA VAL A 30 -10.99 -2.77 1.86
C VAL A 30 -11.25 -2.59 0.37
N HIS A 31 -12.23 -3.30 -0.19
CA HIS A 31 -12.60 -3.13 -1.60
C HIS A 31 -13.02 -1.69 -1.91
N GLU A 32 -13.83 -1.09 -1.04
CA GLU A 32 -14.24 0.30 -1.21
C GLU A 32 -13.04 1.24 -1.15
N LEU A 33 -12.13 1.01 -0.22
CA LEU A 33 -10.91 1.81 -0.09
C LEU A 33 -10.05 1.71 -1.35
N LEU A 34 -9.89 0.50 -1.90
CA LEU A 34 -9.12 0.28 -3.11
C LEU A 34 -9.70 1.03 -4.30
N GLU A 35 -11.02 1.06 -4.43
CA GLU A 35 -11.68 1.81 -5.50
C GLU A 35 -11.40 3.32 -5.38
N ILE A 36 -11.44 3.84 -4.17
CA ILE A 36 -11.13 5.25 -3.91
C ILE A 36 -9.68 5.55 -4.29
N ILE A 37 -8.75 4.70 -3.87
CA ILE A 37 -7.32 4.89 -4.15
C ILE A 37 -7.05 4.80 -5.66
N ARG A 38 -7.71 3.86 -6.37
CA ARG A 38 -7.60 3.77 -7.83
C ARG A 38 -8.04 5.06 -8.52
N THR A 39 -9.14 5.62 -8.05
CA THR A 39 -9.66 6.88 -8.59
C THR A 39 -8.66 8.02 -8.38
N ILE A 40 -8.06 8.11 -7.21
CA ILE A 40 -7.07 9.12 -6.89
C ILE A 40 -5.84 8.94 -7.78
N LYS A 41 -5.35 7.71 -7.91
CA LYS A 41 -4.22 7.38 -8.77
C LYS A 41 -4.51 7.78 -10.22
N GLY A 42 -5.72 7.52 -10.69
CA GLY A 42 -6.14 7.87 -12.04
C GLY A 42 -6.17 9.36 -12.32
N ARG A 43 -6.20 10.19 -11.28
CA ARG A 43 -6.13 11.64 -11.41
C ARG A 43 -4.70 12.18 -11.47
N GLY A 44 -3.71 11.29 -11.42
CA GLY A 44 -2.30 11.67 -11.51
C GLY A 44 -1.63 11.98 -10.19
N VAL A 45 -2.28 11.67 -9.06
CA VAL A 45 -1.69 11.85 -7.73
C VAL A 45 -0.69 10.72 -7.48
N THR A 46 0.52 11.07 -7.05
CA THR A 46 1.51 10.09 -6.63
C THR A 46 1.17 9.61 -5.22
N ILE A 47 1.15 8.30 -5.01
CA ILE A 47 0.75 7.73 -3.72
C ILE A 47 1.91 6.93 -3.13
N LEU A 48 2.29 7.26 -1.90
CA LEU A 48 3.20 6.47 -1.10
C LEU A 48 2.37 5.81 0.00
N TRP A 49 2.26 4.49 -0.04
CA TRP A 49 1.36 3.75 0.84
C TRP A 49 2.14 2.74 1.67
N ILE A 50 2.10 2.89 2.98
CA ILE A 50 2.71 1.95 3.93
C ILE A 50 1.62 1.00 4.40
N GLU A 51 1.82 -0.31 4.20
CA GLU A 51 0.80 -1.30 4.52
C GLU A 51 1.45 -2.66 4.76
N HIS A 52 0.80 -3.48 5.56
CA HIS A 52 1.21 -4.87 5.77
C HIS A 52 0.22 -5.87 5.18
N ILE A 53 -0.92 -5.40 4.71
CA ILE A 53 -1.92 -6.24 4.05
C ILE A 53 -1.57 -6.33 2.57
N LEU A 54 -0.84 -7.40 2.21
CA LEU A 54 -0.23 -7.51 0.88
C LEU A 54 -1.23 -7.50 -0.27
N HIS A 55 -2.37 -8.18 -0.10
CA HIS A 55 -3.36 -8.22 -1.20
C HIS A 55 -3.96 -6.85 -1.50
N ALA A 56 -3.99 -5.95 -0.52
CA ALA A 56 -4.46 -4.59 -0.75
C ALA A 56 -3.44 -3.82 -1.60
N LEU A 57 -2.16 -3.91 -1.24
CA LEU A 57 -1.09 -3.23 -1.99
C LEU A 57 -1.01 -3.71 -3.42
N THR A 58 -0.96 -5.03 -3.62
CA THR A 58 -0.72 -5.61 -4.95
C THR A 58 -1.81 -5.31 -5.95
N ALA A 59 -3.00 -4.96 -5.48
CA ALA A 59 -4.10 -4.61 -6.37
C ALA A 59 -3.88 -3.27 -7.08
N ILE A 60 -3.02 -2.39 -6.55
CA ILE A 60 -2.93 -1.01 -7.02
C ILE A 60 -1.51 -0.53 -7.32
N VAL A 61 -0.53 -0.94 -6.52
CA VAL A 61 0.80 -0.31 -6.55
C VAL A 61 1.59 -0.68 -7.80
N ASP A 62 2.39 0.25 -8.28
CA ASP A 62 3.29 0.05 -9.42
C ASP A 62 4.64 -0.52 -8.97
N ARG A 63 5.08 -0.18 -7.77
CA ARG A 63 6.34 -0.62 -7.19
C ARG A 63 6.15 -0.92 -5.72
N MET A 64 6.91 -1.89 -5.22
CA MET A 64 6.92 -2.23 -3.80
C MET A 64 8.33 -2.09 -3.23
N ILE A 65 8.39 -1.61 -2.01
CA ILE A 65 9.63 -1.54 -1.23
C ILE A 65 9.40 -2.38 0.02
N LEU A 66 10.28 -3.36 0.24
CA LEU A 66 10.22 -4.20 1.42
C LEU A 66 11.19 -3.65 2.47
N MET A 67 10.67 -3.36 3.65
CA MET A 67 11.48 -2.83 4.76
C MET A 67 11.38 -3.74 5.97
N ASN A 68 12.48 -3.82 6.72
CA ASN A 68 12.53 -4.56 7.97
C ASN A 68 13.56 -3.90 8.89
N PHE A 69 13.18 -3.64 10.13
CA PHE A 69 14.04 -3.01 11.14
C PHE A 69 14.74 -1.75 10.61
N GLY A 70 14.00 -0.92 9.90
CA GLY A 70 14.52 0.36 9.40
C GLY A 70 15.38 0.27 8.15
N SER A 71 15.55 -0.92 7.58
CA SER A 71 16.37 -1.10 6.38
C SER A 71 15.53 -1.49 5.18
N LYS A 72 15.90 -0.94 4.03
CA LYS A 72 15.32 -1.37 2.76
C LYS A 72 16.00 -2.67 2.34
N LEU A 73 15.22 -3.74 2.19
CA LEU A 73 15.75 -5.05 1.81
C LEU A 73 15.64 -5.29 0.31
N LEU A 74 14.58 -4.81 -0.32
CA LEU A 74 14.29 -5.10 -1.71
C LEU A 74 13.34 -4.05 -2.25
N GLU A 75 13.46 -3.77 -3.54
CA GLU A 75 12.57 -2.85 -4.24
C GLU A 75 12.38 -3.35 -5.67
N GLY A 76 11.14 -3.30 -6.16
CA GLY A 76 10.85 -3.73 -7.52
C GLY A 76 9.36 -3.77 -7.79
N ASP A 77 8.99 -4.44 -8.89
CA ASP A 77 7.58 -4.63 -9.20
C ASP A 77 6.95 -5.60 -8.19
N PRO A 78 5.63 -5.50 -7.97
CA PRO A 78 4.96 -6.31 -6.95
C PRO A 78 5.18 -7.81 -7.07
N SER A 79 5.14 -8.36 -8.29
CA SER A 79 5.29 -9.80 -8.48
C SER A 79 6.68 -10.29 -8.07
N THR A 80 7.72 -9.51 -8.37
CA THR A 80 9.10 -9.84 -8.00
C THR A 80 9.27 -9.80 -6.49
N VAL A 81 8.76 -8.75 -5.84
CA VAL A 81 8.88 -8.60 -4.38
C VAL A 81 8.11 -9.69 -3.66
N LEU A 82 6.90 -10.02 -4.13
CA LEU A 82 6.06 -11.07 -3.52
C LEU A 82 6.71 -12.45 -3.61
N ALA A 83 7.45 -12.73 -4.68
CA ALA A 83 8.10 -14.01 -4.88
C ALA A 83 9.47 -14.09 -4.18
N SER A 84 9.92 -13.02 -3.55
CA SER A 84 11.26 -12.97 -2.96
C SER A 84 11.38 -13.81 -1.70
N ASP A 85 12.59 -14.34 -1.46
CA ASP A 85 12.90 -15.06 -0.23
C ASP A 85 12.85 -14.12 0.97
N GLU A 86 13.28 -12.88 0.80
CA GLU A 86 13.27 -11.87 1.86
C GLU A 86 11.86 -11.67 2.42
N LEU A 87 10.86 -11.57 1.56
CA LEU A 87 9.48 -11.39 1.99
C LEU A 87 8.96 -12.65 2.71
N LYS A 88 9.27 -13.83 2.20
CA LYS A 88 8.87 -15.09 2.81
C LYS A 88 9.43 -15.24 4.22
N MET A 89 10.68 -14.87 4.41
CA MET A 89 11.31 -14.94 5.73
C MET A 89 10.61 -14.02 6.74
N ILE A 90 10.21 -12.83 6.32
CA ILE A 90 9.60 -11.85 7.20
C ILE A 90 8.15 -12.22 7.52
N TYR A 91 7.35 -12.54 6.51
CA TYR A 91 5.92 -12.73 6.67
C TYR A 91 5.50 -14.14 7.01
N LEU A 92 6.26 -15.15 6.55
CA LEU A 92 5.90 -16.54 6.78
C LEU A 92 6.76 -17.20 7.84
N GLY A 93 7.82 -16.53 8.30
CA GLY A 93 8.73 -17.11 9.29
C GLY A 93 9.48 -18.32 8.77
N VAL A 94 9.68 -18.42 7.47
CA VAL A 94 10.40 -19.52 6.83
C VAL A 94 11.87 -19.14 6.68
N ASP A 95 12.74 -19.95 7.21
CA ASP A 95 14.19 -19.73 7.09
C ASP A 95 14.72 -20.21 5.74
#